data_bf4ce96242aa56d293ee494d5c1cd5cf
#
_entry.id   bf4ce96242aa56d293ee494d5c1cd5cf
#
_cell.length_a   1.000
_cell.length_b   1.000
_cell.length_c   1.000
_cell.angle_alpha   90.00
_cell.angle_beta   90.00
_cell.angle_gamma   90.00
#
_symmetry.space_group_name_H-M   'P 1'
#
loop_
_entity.id
_entity.type
_entity.pdbx_description
1 polymer ?
#
loop_
_entity_poly.entity_id
_entity_poly.type
_entity_poly.pdbx_seq_one_letter_code
_entity_poly.pdbx_strand_id
1 'polypeptide(L)'
;MSSSLDISEVAQLTGLTSRALRFYEARGLVKPIRSASGRRYYGPTELERLHKVIVMKRAGLTLAQIQKLTSGRDLDLRALIQAQLEVLEERERSIVKSRGLLETILSRIDHSEPIDVATFCSLIKEGETTMSQEKWTDIHNRYMNESELKAFKQAQEKLPKDFDQEAHTLKWKDLDGRIVAALPMDPASPKAQAFLDEWHALIQPFLEVATPEMLQGIKKMHENIDEWQGEVDNGFSAEAYHFHVAASQAREELNNS
;
A
#
# COMPACT_ATOMS: atom_id res chain seq x y z
N MET A 1 -31.57 -33.84 0.19
CA MET A 1 -30.95 -33.32 -1.05
C MET A 1 -30.33 -31.97 -0.72
N SER A 2 -29.04 -31.89 -0.61
CA SER A 2 -28.37 -30.60 -0.32
C SER A 2 -28.54 -29.72 -1.55
N SER A 3 -29.35 -28.66 -1.42
CA SER A 3 -29.55 -27.69 -2.48
C SER A 3 -28.28 -26.90 -2.69
N SER A 4 -27.66 -27.01 -3.86
CA SER A 4 -26.53 -26.16 -4.25
C SER A 4 -27.07 -24.94 -5.00
N LEU A 5 -26.57 -23.77 -4.69
CA LEU A 5 -26.93 -22.49 -5.29
C LEU A 5 -25.99 -22.15 -6.45
N ASP A 6 -26.48 -21.51 -7.47
CA ASP A 6 -25.64 -20.97 -8.53
C ASP A 6 -24.94 -19.66 -8.08
N ILE A 7 -23.98 -19.19 -8.87
CA ILE A 7 -23.18 -17.99 -8.53
C ILE A 7 -24.05 -16.73 -8.39
N SER A 8 -25.13 -16.62 -9.13
CA SER A 8 -26.04 -15.46 -9.09
C SER A 8 -26.90 -15.48 -7.84
N GLU A 9 -27.42 -16.66 -7.47
CA GLU A 9 -28.18 -16.87 -6.23
C GLU A 9 -27.30 -16.59 -5.00
N VAL A 10 -26.03 -17.09 -4.98
CA VAL A 10 -25.10 -16.80 -3.90
C VAL A 10 -24.80 -15.31 -3.82
N ALA A 11 -24.57 -14.66 -4.95
CA ALA A 11 -24.32 -13.21 -4.97
C ALA A 11 -25.50 -12.43 -4.38
N GLN A 12 -26.73 -12.78 -4.78
CA GLN A 12 -27.93 -12.12 -4.29
C GLN A 12 -28.16 -12.33 -2.77
N LEU A 13 -27.98 -13.57 -2.29
CA LEU A 13 -28.22 -13.92 -0.89
C LEU A 13 -27.12 -13.41 0.06
N THR A 14 -25.89 -13.28 -0.41
CA THR A 14 -24.73 -12.87 0.43
C THR A 14 -24.38 -11.39 0.32
N GLY A 15 -24.93 -10.68 -0.66
CA GLY A 15 -24.56 -9.30 -0.97
C GLY A 15 -23.18 -9.17 -1.65
N LEU A 16 -22.54 -10.29 -2.01
CA LEU A 16 -21.29 -10.29 -2.76
C LEU A 16 -21.56 -10.13 -4.26
N THR A 17 -20.58 -9.56 -4.97
CA THR A 17 -20.67 -9.54 -6.44
C THR A 17 -20.21 -10.88 -7.04
N SER A 18 -20.79 -11.28 -8.17
CA SER A 18 -20.30 -12.46 -8.91
C SER A 18 -18.82 -12.31 -9.32
N ARG A 19 -18.34 -11.07 -9.48
CA ARG A 19 -16.91 -10.77 -9.72
C ARG A 19 -16.06 -11.13 -8.51
N ALA A 20 -16.49 -10.78 -7.29
CA ALA A 20 -15.78 -11.12 -6.05
C ALA A 20 -15.72 -12.64 -5.85
N LEU A 21 -16.81 -13.38 -6.13
CA LEU A 21 -16.85 -14.83 -6.04
C LEU A 21 -15.87 -15.50 -7.01
N ARG A 22 -15.82 -15.03 -8.27
CA ARG A 22 -14.84 -15.49 -9.27
C ARG A 22 -13.40 -15.16 -8.86
N PHE A 23 -13.19 -14.00 -8.25
CA PHE A 23 -11.88 -13.61 -7.76
C PHE A 23 -11.40 -14.52 -6.61
N TYR A 24 -12.28 -14.88 -5.67
CA TYR A 24 -11.96 -15.84 -4.61
C TYR A 24 -11.68 -17.24 -5.16
N GLU A 25 -12.42 -17.67 -6.21
CA GLU A 25 -12.14 -18.92 -6.92
C GLU A 25 -10.75 -18.88 -7.57
N ALA A 26 -10.44 -17.83 -8.32
CA ALA A 26 -9.15 -17.66 -9.00
C ALA A 26 -7.96 -17.69 -8.03
N ARG A 27 -8.17 -17.21 -6.79
CA ARG A 27 -7.18 -17.25 -5.71
C ARG A 27 -7.19 -18.56 -4.92
N GLY A 28 -8.00 -19.56 -5.29
CA GLY A 28 -8.11 -20.85 -4.62
C GLY A 28 -8.72 -20.79 -3.20
N LEU A 29 -9.30 -19.65 -2.83
CA LEU A 29 -9.93 -19.44 -1.53
C LEU A 29 -11.25 -20.21 -1.41
N VAL A 30 -12.00 -20.32 -2.50
CA VAL A 30 -13.23 -21.09 -2.61
C VAL A 30 -13.15 -21.93 -3.89
N LYS A 31 -13.65 -23.17 -3.87
CA LYS A 31 -13.67 -24.07 -5.02
C LYS A 31 -15.11 -24.46 -5.32
N PRO A 32 -15.83 -23.74 -6.22
CA PRO A 32 -17.19 -24.09 -6.56
C PRO A 32 -17.28 -25.44 -7.26
N ILE A 33 -18.38 -26.11 -7.07
CA ILE A 33 -18.74 -27.33 -7.82
C ILE A 33 -19.04 -26.91 -9.26
N ARG A 34 -18.52 -27.64 -10.23
CA ARG A 34 -18.79 -27.36 -11.64
C ARG A 34 -19.70 -28.44 -12.23
N SER A 35 -20.74 -27.99 -12.90
CA SER A 35 -21.58 -28.90 -13.71
C SER A 35 -20.85 -29.34 -14.98
N ALA A 36 -21.40 -30.33 -15.69
CA ALA A 36 -20.90 -30.76 -16.99
C ALA A 36 -20.86 -29.61 -18.03
N SER A 37 -21.73 -28.61 -17.89
CA SER A 37 -21.77 -27.40 -18.74
C SER A 37 -20.81 -26.28 -18.24
N GLY A 38 -19.98 -26.52 -17.21
CA GLY A 38 -19.06 -25.57 -16.67
C GLY A 38 -19.66 -24.51 -15.72
N ARG A 39 -20.96 -24.58 -15.41
CA ARG A 39 -21.62 -23.67 -14.48
C ARG A 39 -21.12 -23.90 -13.04
N ARG A 40 -21.06 -22.82 -12.26
CA ARG A 40 -20.57 -22.80 -10.87
C ARG A 40 -21.75 -22.98 -9.92
N TYR A 41 -21.60 -23.93 -8.97
CA TYR A 41 -22.54 -24.19 -7.89
C TYR A 41 -21.81 -24.21 -6.56
N TYR A 42 -22.49 -23.78 -5.51
CA TYR A 42 -22.01 -23.69 -4.15
C TYR A 42 -22.93 -24.49 -3.24
N GLY A 43 -22.45 -25.59 -2.70
CA GLY A 43 -23.12 -26.36 -1.68
C GLY A 43 -22.76 -25.84 -0.25
N PRO A 44 -23.23 -26.54 0.80
CA PRO A 44 -22.96 -26.15 2.18
C PRO A 44 -21.47 -25.98 2.50
N THR A 45 -20.64 -26.88 2.00
CA THR A 45 -19.18 -26.86 2.21
C THR A 45 -18.52 -25.63 1.57
N GLU A 46 -18.90 -25.30 0.35
CA GLU A 46 -18.39 -24.14 -0.37
C GLU A 46 -18.85 -22.84 0.29
N LEU A 47 -20.09 -22.80 0.76
CA LEU A 47 -20.65 -21.64 1.49
C LEU A 47 -20.00 -21.46 2.87
N GLU A 48 -19.75 -22.54 3.59
CA GLU A 48 -19.00 -22.49 4.86
C GLU A 48 -17.59 -21.93 4.65
N ARG A 49 -16.89 -22.40 3.60
CA ARG A 49 -15.57 -21.89 3.25
C ARG A 49 -15.61 -20.42 2.85
N LEU A 50 -16.60 -20.01 2.06
CA LEU A 50 -16.84 -18.62 1.70
C LEU A 50 -17.10 -17.77 2.95
N HIS A 51 -17.90 -18.25 3.88
CA HIS A 51 -18.18 -17.57 5.14
C HIS A 51 -16.88 -17.33 5.95
N LYS A 52 -16.04 -18.37 6.10
CA LYS A 52 -14.72 -18.22 6.77
C LYS A 52 -13.84 -17.17 6.11
N VAL A 53 -13.78 -17.14 4.78
CA VAL A 53 -13.03 -16.11 4.03
C VAL A 53 -13.56 -14.70 4.32
N ILE A 54 -14.89 -14.53 4.34
CA ILE A 54 -15.52 -13.22 4.60
C ILE A 54 -15.26 -12.76 6.04
N VAL A 55 -15.39 -13.66 7.02
CA VAL A 55 -15.14 -13.34 8.44
C VAL A 55 -13.68 -12.90 8.64
N MET A 56 -12.73 -13.66 8.09
CA MET A 56 -11.30 -13.31 8.16
C MET A 56 -11.01 -11.97 7.47
N LYS A 57 -11.64 -11.71 6.31
CA LYS A 57 -11.49 -10.41 5.63
C LYS A 57 -12.05 -9.25 6.45
N ARG A 58 -13.20 -9.43 7.09
CA ARG A 58 -13.78 -8.42 8.01
C ARG A 58 -12.92 -8.19 9.24
N ALA A 59 -12.18 -9.20 9.69
CA ALA A 59 -11.18 -9.08 10.75
C ALA A 59 -9.88 -8.40 10.28
N GLY A 60 -9.83 -7.87 9.04
CA GLY A 60 -8.69 -7.12 8.51
C GLY A 60 -7.58 -7.97 7.87
N LEU A 61 -7.79 -9.29 7.68
CA LEU A 61 -6.80 -10.14 7.04
C LEU A 61 -6.75 -9.88 5.52
N THR A 62 -5.54 -9.86 4.97
CA THR A 62 -5.33 -9.83 3.52
C THR A 62 -5.73 -11.17 2.89
N LEU A 63 -6.06 -11.17 1.61
CA LEU A 63 -6.41 -12.41 0.91
C LEU A 63 -5.25 -13.41 0.85
N ALA A 64 -3.99 -12.93 0.82
CA ALA A 64 -2.81 -13.77 0.88
C ALA A 64 -2.69 -14.48 2.24
N GLN A 65 -2.96 -13.78 3.34
CA GLN A 65 -3.01 -14.34 4.68
C GLN A 65 -4.12 -15.38 4.82
N ILE A 66 -5.31 -15.07 4.32
CA ILE A 66 -6.44 -15.99 4.31
C ILE A 66 -6.10 -17.26 3.49
N GLN A 67 -5.45 -17.10 2.33
CA GLN A 67 -5.04 -18.23 1.50
C GLN A 67 -4.04 -19.13 2.22
N LYS A 68 -3.05 -18.57 2.90
CA LYS A 68 -2.07 -19.32 3.72
C LYS A 68 -2.77 -20.08 4.84
N LEU A 69 -3.69 -19.44 5.58
CA LEU A 69 -4.48 -20.07 6.64
C LEU A 69 -5.35 -21.23 6.15
N THR A 70 -5.93 -21.08 4.95
CA THR A 70 -6.82 -22.10 4.38
C THR A 70 -6.06 -23.23 3.66
N SER A 71 -4.77 -23.07 3.36
CA SER A 71 -3.94 -24.06 2.66
C SER A 71 -3.22 -25.07 3.58
N GLY A 72 -3.44 -25.01 4.89
CA GLY A 72 -2.95 -26.02 5.84
C GLY A 72 -1.43 -26.01 6.08
N ARG A 73 -0.73 -24.92 5.73
CA ARG A 73 0.66 -24.71 6.18
C ARG A 73 0.61 -24.06 7.56
N ASP A 74 1.48 -24.49 8.46
CA ASP A 74 1.60 -23.95 9.83
C ASP A 74 1.77 -22.43 9.81
N LEU A 75 0.65 -21.73 9.85
CA LEU A 75 0.64 -20.30 10.10
C LEU A 75 0.33 -20.12 11.58
N ASP A 76 1.19 -19.40 12.26
CA ASP A 76 0.92 -18.99 13.63
C ASP A 76 -0.23 -17.97 13.63
N LEU A 77 -1.48 -18.48 13.73
CA LEU A 77 -2.69 -17.69 13.80
C LEU A 77 -2.61 -16.67 14.96
N ARG A 78 -1.91 -17.04 16.03
CA ARG A 78 -1.71 -16.18 17.19
C ARG A 78 -0.84 -14.97 16.83
N ALA A 79 0.32 -15.21 16.17
CA ALA A 79 1.19 -14.13 15.69
C ALA A 79 0.47 -13.19 14.72
N LEU A 80 -0.36 -13.76 13.85
CA LEU A 80 -1.17 -12.96 12.92
C LEU A 80 -2.18 -12.07 13.64
N ILE A 81 -2.91 -12.63 14.62
CA ILE A 81 -3.88 -11.85 15.43
C ILE A 81 -3.15 -10.78 16.26
N GLN A 82 -2.00 -11.10 16.84
CA GLN A 82 -1.18 -10.13 17.56
C GLN A 82 -0.75 -8.96 16.67
N ALA A 83 -0.25 -9.23 15.48
CA ALA A 83 0.12 -8.18 14.52
C ALA A 83 -1.07 -7.29 14.12
N GLN A 84 -2.28 -7.87 13.99
CA GLN A 84 -3.49 -7.08 13.73
C GLN A 84 -3.89 -6.22 14.94
N LEU A 85 -3.74 -6.73 16.15
CA LEU A 85 -4.02 -5.96 17.38
C LEU A 85 -3.05 -4.78 17.49
N GLU A 86 -1.75 -4.98 17.23
CA GLU A 86 -0.75 -3.90 17.23
C GLU A 86 -1.10 -2.78 16.24
N VAL A 87 -1.55 -3.13 15.04
CA VAL A 87 -2.02 -2.15 14.03
C VAL A 87 -3.25 -1.38 14.53
N LEU A 88 -4.21 -2.07 15.18
CA LEU A 88 -5.40 -1.44 15.72
C LEU A 88 -5.08 -0.50 16.90
N GLU A 89 -4.16 -0.90 17.79
CA GLU A 89 -3.68 -0.08 18.90
C GLU A 89 -2.97 1.19 18.42
N GLU A 90 -2.18 1.10 17.34
CA GLU A 90 -1.53 2.26 16.73
C GLU A 90 -2.56 3.22 16.13
N ARG A 91 -3.56 2.69 15.42
CA ARG A 91 -4.68 3.50 14.90
C ARG A 91 -5.47 4.17 16.02
N GLU A 92 -5.73 3.44 17.09
CA GLU A 92 -6.43 3.99 18.28
C GLU A 92 -5.63 5.15 18.87
N ARG A 93 -4.31 5.00 19.08
CA ARG A 93 -3.45 6.09 19.56
C ARG A 93 -3.51 7.33 18.67
N SER A 94 -3.46 7.14 17.36
CA SER A 94 -3.58 8.24 16.39
C SER A 94 -4.94 8.95 16.49
N ILE A 95 -6.02 8.19 16.54
CA ILE A 95 -7.38 8.74 16.68
C ILE A 95 -7.54 9.51 18.00
N VAL A 96 -7.04 8.97 19.12
CA VAL A 96 -7.10 9.64 20.44
C VAL A 96 -6.33 10.95 20.40
N LYS A 97 -5.17 10.99 19.77
CA LYS A 97 -4.36 12.20 19.59
C LYS A 97 -5.10 13.27 18.80
N SER A 98 -5.61 12.90 17.61
CA SER A 98 -6.36 13.82 16.75
C SER A 98 -7.63 14.33 17.43
N ARG A 99 -8.36 13.45 18.14
CA ARG A 99 -9.52 13.84 18.92
C ARG A 99 -9.18 14.85 20.02
N GLY A 100 -8.11 14.60 20.79
CA GLY A 100 -7.66 15.51 21.84
C GLY A 100 -7.31 16.91 21.33
N LEU A 101 -6.68 16.98 20.15
CA LEU A 101 -6.39 18.27 19.50
C LEU A 101 -7.68 19.00 19.13
N LEU A 102 -8.65 18.32 18.52
CA LEU A 102 -9.96 18.90 18.15
C LEU A 102 -10.76 19.35 19.38
N GLU A 103 -10.78 18.57 20.46
CA GLU A 103 -11.42 18.92 21.73
C GLU A 103 -10.81 20.17 22.37
N THR A 104 -9.48 20.31 22.32
CA THR A 104 -8.75 21.50 22.81
C THR A 104 -9.16 22.75 22.03
N ILE A 105 -9.27 22.63 20.71
CA ILE A 105 -9.67 23.76 19.84
C ILE A 105 -11.12 24.13 20.05
N LEU A 106 -12.00 23.13 20.14
CA LEU A 106 -13.42 23.36 20.44
C LEU A 106 -13.60 24.12 21.76
N SER A 107 -12.85 23.71 22.81
CA SER A 107 -12.85 24.41 24.10
C SER A 107 -12.43 25.88 23.98
N ARG A 108 -11.39 26.19 23.19
CA ARG A 108 -10.96 27.56 22.94
C ARG A 108 -12.04 28.39 22.22
N ILE A 109 -12.69 27.81 21.22
CA ILE A 109 -13.81 28.45 20.51
C ILE A 109 -14.94 28.77 21.47
N ASP A 110 -15.35 27.82 22.33
CA ASP A 110 -16.42 27.99 23.29
C ASP A 110 -16.12 29.09 24.34
N HIS A 111 -14.84 29.28 24.66
CA HIS A 111 -14.39 30.35 25.56
C HIS A 111 -14.05 31.66 24.84
N SER A 112 -14.31 31.76 23.53
CA SER A 112 -13.96 32.93 22.70
C SER A 112 -12.47 33.31 22.76
N GLU A 113 -11.61 32.33 22.99
CA GLU A 113 -10.17 32.52 22.97
C GLU A 113 -9.64 32.53 21.51
N PRO A 114 -8.68 33.41 21.18
CA PRO A 114 -8.13 33.45 19.84
C PRO A 114 -7.37 32.15 19.52
N ILE A 115 -7.65 31.57 18.37
CA ILE A 115 -6.90 30.44 17.84
C ILE A 115 -5.71 31.02 17.03
N ASP A 116 -4.51 30.70 17.43
CA ASP A 116 -3.31 31.15 16.72
C ASP A 116 -3.09 30.38 15.40
N VAL A 117 -2.33 31.02 14.50
CA VAL A 117 -2.03 30.46 13.16
C VAL A 117 -1.29 29.11 13.26
N ALA A 118 -0.42 28.95 14.25
CA ALA A 118 0.34 27.70 14.45
C ALA A 118 -0.59 26.53 14.78
N THR A 119 -1.63 26.77 15.57
CA THR A 119 -2.67 25.77 15.87
C THR A 119 -3.45 25.37 14.63
N PHE A 120 -3.83 26.34 13.76
CA PHE A 120 -4.47 26.03 12.48
C PHE A 120 -3.56 25.24 11.54
N CYS A 121 -2.30 25.61 11.44
CA CYS A 121 -1.31 24.87 10.63
C CYS A 121 -1.13 23.43 11.16
N SER A 122 -1.12 23.22 12.48
CA SER A 122 -1.05 21.90 13.09
C SER A 122 -2.26 21.03 12.75
N LEU A 123 -3.47 21.61 12.75
CA LEU A 123 -4.69 20.92 12.35
C LEU A 123 -4.65 20.45 10.90
N ILE A 124 -4.23 21.34 9.99
CA ILE A 124 -4.13 21.01 8.58
C ILE A 124 -3.11 19.89 8.39
N LYS A 125 -1.94 20.02 9.00
CA LYS A 125 -0.86 19.02 8.92
C LYS A 125 -1.29 17.65 9.48
N GLU A 126 -1.99 17.62 10.62
CA GLU A 126 -2.48 16.38 11.23
C GLU A 126 -3.53 15.70 10.34
N GLY A 127 -4.46 16.47 9.77
CA GLY A 127 -5.48 15.96 8.85
C GLY A 127 -4.88 15.38 7.57
N GLU A 128 -3.93 16.07 6.96
CA GLU A 128 -3.23 15.58 5.76
C GLU A 128 -2.38 14.35 6.06
N THR A 129 -1.66 14.33 7.20
CA THR A 129 -0.81 13.20 7.58
C THR A 129 -1.62 11.93 7.81
N THR A 130 -2.76 12.02 8.50
CA THR A 130 -3.62 10.86 8.78
C THR A 130 -4.20 10.29 7.49
N MET A 131 -4.74 11.14 6.60
CA MET A 131 -5.27 10.71 5.30
C MET A 131 -4.19 10.10 4.41
N SER A 132 -3.00 10.68 4.40
CA SER A 132 -1.86 10.19 3.61
C SER A 132 -1.39 8.81 4.13
N GLN A 133 -1.29 8.61 5.44
CA GLN A 133 -0.89 7.32 6.03
C GLN A 133 -1.88 6.19 5.72
N GLU A 134 -3.19 6.46 5.76
CA GLU A 134 -4.20 5.46 5.38
C GLU A 134 -4.07 5.05 3.92
N LYS A 135 -3.92 6.02 3.02
CA LYS A 135 -3.73 5.76 1.58
C LYS A 135 -2.43 4.99 1.31
N TRP A 136 -1.32 5.36 1.94
CA TRP A 136 -0.07 4.61 1.84
C TRP A 136 -0.20 3.17 2.33
N THR A 137 -0.92 2.97 3.44
CA THR A 137 -1.19 1.62 3.96
C THR A 137 -1.97 0.79 2.96
N ASP A 138 -2.96 1.38 2.29
CA ASP A 138 -3.76 0.69 1.26
C ASP A 138 -2.92 0.36 0.02
N ILE A 139 -2.07 1.27 -0.44
CA ILE A 139 -1.15 1.03 -1.57
C ILE A 139 -0.17 -0.09 -1.21
N HIS A 140 0.49 -0.01 -0.07
CA HIS A 140 1.40 -1.07 0.38
C HIS A 140 0.70 -2.44 0.46
N ASN A 141 -0.50 -2.51 1.03
CA ASN A 141 -1.27 -3.75 1.10
C ASN A 141 -1.73 -4.28 -0.26
N ARG A 142 -1.84 -3.42 -1.27
CA ARG A 142 -2.23 -3.78 -2.64
C ARG A 142 -1.10 -4.49 -3.37
N TYR A 143 0.14 -4.03 -3.21
CA TYR A 143 1.30 -4.48 -4.00
C TYR A 143 2.31 -5.32 -3.23
N MET A 144 2.42 -5.18 -1.90
CA MET A 144 3.38 -5.90 -1.07
C MET A 144 2.73 -7.07 -0.33
N ASN A 145 3.48 -8.16 -0.17
CA ASN A 145 3.10 -9.24 0.72
C ASN A 145 3.55 -8.94 2.16
N GLU A 146 3.15 -9.81 3.11
CA GLU A 146 3.42 -9.62 4.55
C GLU A 146 4.92 -9.55 4.89
N SER A 147 5.75 -10.39 4.24
CA SER A 147 7.20 -10.38 4.45
C SER A 147 7.83 -9.09 3.95
N GLU A 148 7.41 -8.62 2.77
CA GLU A 148 7.85 -7.37 2.15
C GLU A 148 7.44 -6.17 3.00
N LEU A 149 6.20 -6.14 3.50
CA LEU A 149 5.69 -5.10 4.41
C LEU A 149 6.46 -5.06 5.74
N LYS A 150 6.75 -6.24 6.31
CA LYS A 150 7.54 -6.33 7.55
C LYS A 150 8.95 -5.82 7.32
N ALA A 151 9.58 -6.23 6.22
CA ALA A 151 10.92 -5.76 5.85
C ALA A 151 10.95 -4.25 5.63
N PHE A 152 9.94 -3.70 4.96
CA PHE A 152 9.79 -2.26 4.74
C PHE A 152 9.71 -1.47 6.05
N LYS A 153 8.85 -1.87 6.99
CA LYS A 153 8.71 -1.24 8.31
C LYS A 153 10.01 -1.29 9.11
N GLN A 154 10.66 -2.46 9.14
CA GLN A 154 11.94 -2.63 9.85
C GLN A 154 13.07 -1.79 9.25
N ALA A 155 13.07 -1.57 7.94
CA ALA A 155 14.04 -0.71 7.29
C ALA A 155 13.79 0.78 7.63
N GLN A 156 12.53 1.22 7.67
CA GLN A 156 12.19 2.58 8.10
C GLN A 156 12.66 2.88 9.53
N GLU A 157 12.55 1.92 10.45
CA GLU A 157 13.03 2.07 11.83
C GLU A 157 14.56 2.21 11.94
N LYS A 158 15.29 1.76 10.91
CA LYS A 158 16.78 1.84 10.86
C LYS A 158 17.30 3.10 10.21
N LEU A 159 16.45 3.93 9.61
CA LEU A 159 16.87 5.23 9.11
C LEU A 159 17.46 6.08 10.26
N PRO A 160 18.46 6.90 9.97
CA PRO A 160 19.05 7.80 10.98
C PRO A 160 17.99 8.65 11.66
N LYS A 161 18.08 8.82 12.98
CA LYS A 161 17.10 9.62 13.76
C LYS A 161 17.06 11.09 13.37
N ASP A 162 18.13 11.58 12.77
CA ASP A 162 18.30 12.93 12.24
C ASP A 162 17.96 13.02 10.74
N PHE A 163 17.43 11.95 10.15
CA PHE A 163 16.95 11.96 8.76
C PHE A 163 15.74 12.87 8.61
N ASP A 164 15.94 14.00 7.95
CA ASP A 164 14.90 14.98 7.69
C ASP A 164 14.06 14.55 6.47
N GLN A 165 12.95 13.85 6.76
CA GLN A 165 12.03 13.36 5.75
C GLN A 165 11.41 14.49 4.93
N GLU A 166 11.11 15.65 5.54
CA GLU A 166 10.49 16.79 4.87
C GLU A 166 11.45 17.44 3.87
N ALA A 167 12.68 17.71 4.31
CA ALA A 167 13.74 18.21 3.43
C ALA A 167 14.07 17.21 2.29
N HIS A 168 14.03 15.92 2.59
CA HIS A 168 14.24 14.88 1.58
C HIS A 168 13.14 14.83 0.52
N THR A 169 11.89 14.93 0.93
CA THR A 169 10.73 15.01 0.02
C THR A 169 10.80 16.24 -0.88
N LEU A 170 11.27 17.39 -0.37
CA LEU A 170 11.45 18.58 -1.20
C LEU A 170 12.50 18.39 -2.28
N LYS A 171 13.59 17.66 -1.99
CA LYS A 171 14.61 17.33 -3.00
C LYS A 171 14.06 16.42 -4.09
N TRP A 172 13.20 15.46 -3.75
CA TRP A 172 12.51 14.62 -4.72
C TRP A 172 11.62 15.45 -5.64
N LYS A 173 10.82 16.37 -5.09
CA LYS A 173 9.95 17.25 -5.88
C LYS A 173 10.72 18.19 -6.80
N ASP A 174 11.86 18.70 -6.35
CA ASP A 174 12.74 19.53 -7.20
C ASP A 174 13.29 18.72 -8.38
N LEU A 175 13.82 17.53 -8.11
CA LEU A 175 14.34 16.64 -9.15
C LEU A 175 13.25 16.23 -10.14
N ASP A 176 12.07 15.83 -9.64
CA ASP A 176 10.90 15.50 -10.45
C ASP A 176 10.53 16.63 -11.41
N GLY A 177 10.35 17.84 -10.88
CA GLY A 177 10.01 19.01 -11.70
C GLY A 177 11.05 19.31 -12.79
N ARG A 178 12.35 19.14 -12.50
CA ARG A 178 13.42 19.34 -13.49
C ARG A 178 13.45 18.24 -14.55
N ILE A 179 13.17 16.98 -14.19
CA ILE A 179 13.06 15.87 -15.12
C ILE A 179 11.87 16.10 -16.06
N VAL A 180 10.67 16.29 -15.50
CA VAL A 180 9.43 16.48 -16.27
C VAL A 180 9.53 17.69 -17.21
N ALA A 181 10.09 18.81 -16.75
CA ALA A 181 10.32 19.99 -17.59
C ALA A 181 11.35 19.76 -18.74
N ALA A 182 12.18 18.74 -18.62
CA ALA A 182 13.17 18.41 -19.66
C ALA A 182 12.68 17.35 -20.66
N LEU A 183 11.54 16.72 -20.42
CA LEU A 183 10.96 15.71 -21.33
C LEU A 183 10.29 16.35 -22.56
N PRO A 184 10.36 15.69 -23.75
CA PRO A 184 11.07 14.46 -24.01
C PRO A 184 12.59 14.67 -24.13
N MET A 185 13.38 13.76 -23.54
CA MET A 185 14.84 13.82 -23.53
C MET A 185 15.42 12.43 -23.87
N ASP A 186 16.53 12.41 -24.63
CA ASP A 186 17.26 11.17 -24.89
C ASP A 186 17.80 10.59 -23.57
N PRO A 187 17.41 9.36 -23.18
CA PRO A 187 17.85 8.72 -21.94
C PRO A 187 19.37 8.50 -21.86
N ALA A 188 20.07 8.36 -22.99
CA ALA A 188 21.51 8.20 -23.07
C ALA A 188 22.28 9.53 -23.00
N SER A 189 21.60 10.68 -23.08
CA SER A 189 22.24 11.99 -23.07
C SER A 189 22.99 12.27 -21.75
N PRO A 190 24.07 13.07 -21.76
CA PRO A 190 24.80 13.45 -20.53
C PRO A 190 23.87 14.11 -19.48
N LYS A 191 22.87 14.87 -19.92
CA LYS A 191 21.90 15.51 -19.02
C LYS A 191 20.99 14.47 -18.38
N ALA A 192 20.50 13.48 -19.11
CA ALA A 192 19.70 12.38 -18.59
C ALA A 192 20.49 11.56 -17.56
N GLN A 193 21.74 11.28 -17.87
CA GLN A 193 22.61 10.52 -16.98
C GLN A 193 22.96 11.30 -15.69
N ALA A 194 23.06 12.63 -15.74
CA ALA A 194 23.23 13.46 -14.55
C ALA A 194 21.96 13.41 -13.65
N PHE A 195 20.76 13.44 -14.22
CA PHE A 195 19.53 13.24 -13.44
C PHE A 195 19.46 11.85 -12.80
N LEU A 196 19.92 10.82 -13.49
CA LEU A 196 20.01 9.47 -12.94
C LEU A 196 20.97 9.40 -11.76
N ASP A 197 22.10 10.11 -11.79
CA ASP A 197 23.04 10.20 -10.68
C ASP A 197 22.41 10.91 -9.45
N GLU A 198 21.67 11.99 -9.68
CA GLU A 198 20.93 12.66 -8.61
C GLU A 198 19.83 11.76 -8.01
N TRP A 199 19.11 11.01 -8.85
CA TRP A 199 18.13 10.02 -8.41
C TRP A 199 18.77 8.97 -7.51
N HIS A 200 19.89 8.40 -7.93
CA HIS A 200 20.64 7.42 -7.14
C HIS A 200 21.14 8.00 -5.82
N ALA A 201 21.59 9.25 -5.80
CA ALA A 201 22.02 9.92 -4.57
C ALA A 201 20.84 10.11 -3.58
N LEU A 202 19.65 10.41 -4.08
CA LEU A 202 18.45 10.53 -3.23
C LEU A 202 17.96 9.20 -2.68
N ILE A 203 18.07 8.11 -3.44
CA ILE A 203 17.64 6.78 -2.96
C ILE A 203 18.67 6.13 -2.01
N GLN A 204 19.93 6.57 -2.03
CA GLN A 204 21.03 5.94 -1.30
C GLN A 204 20.76 5.69 0.19
N PRO A 205 20.20 6.63 0.99
CA PRO A 205 19.91 6.41 2.41
C PRO A 205 18.95 5.23 2.66
N PHE A 206 18.04 4.99 1.73
CA PHE A 206 17.10 3.86 1.80
C PHE A 206 17.75 2.56 1.38
N LEU A 207 18.67 2.58 0.42
CA LEU A 207 19.41 1.40 -0.03
C LEU A 207 20.34 0.85 1.06
N GLU A 208 20.88 1.70 1.92
CA GLU A 208 21.74 1.30 3.04
C GLU A 208 21.02 0.45 4.10
N VAL A 209 19.72 0.65 4.24
CA VAL A 209 18.88 -0.10 5.19
C VAL A 209 18.00 -1.14 4.52
N ALA A 210 18.01 -1.19 3.19
CA ALA A 210 17.14 -2.05 2.39
C ALA A 210 17.51 -3.55 2.53
N THR A 211 16.49 -4.39 2.52
CA THR A 211 16.65 -5.85 2.36
C THR A 211 16.13 -6.28 0.99
N PRO A 212 16.56 -7.45 0.47
CA PRO A 212 16.05 -7.98 -0.80
C PRO A 212 14.52 -8.05 -0.85
N GLU A 213 13.88 -8.45 0.25
CA GLU A 213 12.43 -8.54 0.35
C GLU A 213 11.77 -7.16 0.26
N MET A 214 12.35 -6.14 0.93
CA MET A 214 11.87 -4.76 0.83
C MET A 214 11.96 -4.25 -0.60
N LEU A 215 13.11 -4.41 -1.25
CA LEU A 215 13.33 -3.97 -2.62
C LEU A 215 12.39 -4.64 -3.61
N GLN A 216 12.09 -5.93 -3.42
CA GLN A 216 11.12 -6.64 -4.23
C GLN A 216 9.71 -6.07 -4.11
N GLY A 217 9.28 -5.73 -2.89
CA GLY A 217 7.99 -5.11 -2.65
C GLY A 217 7.88 -3.72 -3.26
N ILE A 218 8.91 -2.88 -3.06
CA ILE A 218 8.99 -1.53 -3.64
C ILE A 218 8.98 -1.59 -5.17
N LYS A 219 9.74 -2.51 -5.77
CA LYS A 219 9.77 -2.70 -7.23
C LYS A 219 8.38 -3.00 -7.78
N LYS A 220 7.66 -3.96 -7.20
CA LYS A 220 6.28 -4.29 -7.62
C LYS A 220 5.32 -3.10 -7.53
N MET A 221 5.46 -2.32 -6.46
CA MET A 221 4.64 -1.13 -6.26
C MET A 221 4.92 -0.08 -7.35
N HIS A 222 6.19 0.20 -7.65
CA HIS A 222 6.56 1.19 -8.66
C HIS A 222 6.34 0.71 -10.09
N GLU A 223 6.43 -0.58 -10.38
CA GLU A 223 6.04 -1.13 -11.70
C GLU A 223 4.55 -0.88 -12.03
N ASN A 224 3.73 -0.57 -11.02
CA ASN A 224 2.31 -0.25 -11.16
C ASN A 224 2.01 1.21 -10.74
N ILE A 225 2.99 2.11 -10.85
CA ILE A 225 2.90 3.50 -10.39
C ILE A 225 1.73 4.25 -11.05
N ASP A 226 1.44 3.97 -12.31
CA ASP A 226 0.33 4.61 -13.05
C ASP A 226 -1.06 4.31 -12.46
N GLU A 227 -1.21 3.19 -11.71
CA GLU A 227 -2.48 2.81 -11.10
C GLU A 227 -2.79 3.56 -9.80
N TRP A 228 -1.77 4.03 -9.10
CA TRP A 228 -1.93 4.67 -7.79
C TRP A 228 -1.35 6.09 -7.70
N GLN A 229 -0.70 6.56 -8.77
CA GLN A 229 -0.25 7.94 -8.86
C GLN A 229 -1.43 8.90 -8.67
N GLY A 230 -1.26 9.92 -7.83
CA GLY A 230 -2.32 10.86 -7.47
C GLY A 230 -3.21 10.43 -6.30
N GLU A 231 -3.14 9.18 -5.82
CA GLU A 231 -3.75 8.80 -4.54
C GLU A 231 -2.95 9.37 -3.36
N VAL A 232 -1.61 9.42 -3.49
CA VAL A 232 -0.66 9.92 -2.48
C VAL A 232 0.44 10.74 -3.13
N ASP A 233 1.05 11.61 -2.34
CA ASP A 233 2.28 12.32 -2.71
C ASP A 233 3.50 11.46 -2.32
N ASN A 234 4.17 10.90 -3.30
CA ASN A 234 5.40 10.10 -3.12
C ASN A 234 6.68 10.88 -3.42
N GLY A 235 6.55 12.17 -3.71
CA GLY A 235 7.68 13.05 -4.01
C GLY A 235 8.11 13.10 -5.47
N PHE A 236 7.67 12.14 -6.31
CA PHE A 236 7.95 12.12 -7.75
C PHE A 236 6.77 11.55 -8.55
N SER A 237 6.71 11.90 -9.82
CA SER A 237 5.66 11.48 -10.77
C SER A 237 5.96 10.14 -11.44
N ALA A 238 4.95 9.50 -12.05
CA ALA A 238 5.15 8.33 -12.89
C ALA A 238 6.01 8.66 -14.11
N GLU A 239 5.89 9.86 -14.67
CA GLU A 239 6.70 10.32 -15.80
C GLU A 239 8.19 10.33 -15.46
N ALA A 240 8.55 10.86 -14.28
CA ALA A 240 9.93 10.84 -13.79
C ALA A 240 10.42 9.42 -13.48
N TYR A 241 9.55 8.56 -12.94
CA TYR A 241 9.90 7.16 -12.71
C TYR A 241 10.16 6.40 -14.01
N HIS A 242 9.29 6.54 -15.02
CA HIS A 242 9.49 5.91 -16.33
C HIS A 242 10.77 6.42 -17.02
N PHE A 243 11.04 7.73 -16.89
CA PHE A 243 12.32 8.29 -17.35
C PHE A 243 13.52 7.65 -16.63
N HIS A 244 13.47 7.52 -15.29
CA HIS A 244 14.52 6.86 -14.50
C HIS A 244 14.79 5.43 -15.00
N VAL A 245 13.75 4.64 -15.28
CA VAL A 245 13.88 3.27 -15.82
C VAL A 245 14.56 3.29 -17.17
N ALA A 246 14.13 4.16 -18.09
CA ALA A 246 14.72 4.30 -19.43
C ALA A 246 16.20 4.75 -19.38
N ALA A 247 16.52 5.73 -18.50
CA ALA A 247 17.90 6.21 -18.33
C ALA A 247 18.82 5.14 -17.73
N SER A 248 18.30 4.32 -16.81
CA SER A 248 19.03 3.18 -16.24
C SER A 248 19.35 2.13 -17.28
N GLN A 249 18.39 1.77 -18.12
CA GLN A 249 18.61 0.82 -19.23
C GLN A 249 19.64 1.36 -20.23
N ALA A 250 19.54 2.63 -20.62
CA ALA A 250 20.51 3.25 -21.52
C ALA A 250 21.94 3.25 -20.93
N ARG A 251 22.09 3.45 -19.62
CA ARG A 251 23.38 3.34 -18.92
C ARG A 251 23.98 1.94 -18.98
N GLU A 252 23.16 0.92 -18.78
CA GLU A 252 23.61 -0.48 -18.87
C GLU A 252 24.09 -0.83 -20.29
N GLU A 253 23.40 -0.35 -21.32
CA GLU A 253 23.78 -0.53 -22.71
C GLU A 253 25.12 0.17 -23.03
N LEU A 254 25.31 1.41 -22.56
CA LEU A 254 26.56 2.15 -22.72
C LEU A 254 27.76 1.46 -22.04
N ASN A 255 27.55 0.85 -20.89
CA ASN A 255 28.61 0.15 -20.15
C ASN A 255 28.97 -1.21 -20.74
N ASN A 256 28.09 -1.80 -21.56
CA ASN A 256 28.27 -3.10 -22.20
C ASN A 256 28.78 -2.98 -23.67
N SER A 257 28.95 -1.76 -24.20
CA SER A 257 29.43 -1.43 -25.54
C SER A 257 30.88 -1.06 -25.54
#